data_e0d653f212fe84062da177034b954134
#
_entry.id   e0d653f212fe84062da177034b954134
#
_cell.length_a   1.000
_cell.length_b   1.000
_cell.length_c   1.000
_cell.angle_alpha   90.00
_cell.angle_beta   90.00
_cell.angle_gamma   90.00
#
_symmetry.space_group_name_H-M   'P 1'
#
loop_
_entity.id
_entity.type
_entity.pdbx_description
1 polymer ?
#
loop_
_entity_poly.entity_id
_entity_poly.type
_entity_poly.pdbx_seq_one_letter_code
_entity_poly.pdbx_strand_id
1 'polypeptide(L)'
;VSEHGGAGQDGRNAGGGASVAGIGEFGLIGRVTARLAMGPTTLLGPGDDAAVVAAPDGRVAASTDVLVDGRHFRRDWCSAADVGHRAAAANLADIAAMGATPTALLVALCMPAELETSWAEGLADGLAAEAATVGASVVGGDMSASPTLTIAVTALGDLGGRAPVVRSGARPGDVLALAGRIGYAAAGLTVLTRGFRTPRLLAEAYRRPQVPYAAGPQAAVLGATAMIDVSDGLLADLGHVAKASGVAIDVRRDVFEVPRQMADAARALGVDPYTWILAGGEDHALAATFPPEVALPPEWRPIGLVTAGAGVTVDGGAYDGPRGWDHFR
;
A
#
# COMPACT_ATOMS: atom_id res chain seq x y z
N VAL A 1 12.20 -4.12 73.23
CA VAL A 1 11.88 -5.54 73.15
C VAL A 1 11.29 -5.82 71.79
N SER A 2 11.91 -6.75 71.06
CA SER A 2 11.49 -7.52 69.83
C SER A 2 11.24 -6.72 68.55
N GLU A 3 12.11 -6.69 67.58
CA GLU A 3 12.43 -7.69 66.55
C GLU A 3 11.21 -8.40 65.94
N HIS A 4 11.09 -8.19 64.63
CA HIS A 4 10.78 -9.16 63.56
C HIS A 4 10.65 -8.34 62.27
N GLY A 5 11.46 -8.41 61.25
CA GLY A 5 11.82 -9.61 60.48
C GLY A 5 10.77 -9.83 59.39
N GLY A 6 10.92 -9.28 58.24
CA GLY A 6 9.95 -9.41 57.16
C GLY A 6 10.69 -9.34 55.80
N ALA A 7 10.86 -10.45 55.24
CA ALA A 7 11.61 -10.86 54.09
C ALA A 7 11.30 -10.08 52.82
N GLY A 8 12.31 -9.98 51.98
CA GLY A 8 12.26 -9.51 50.60
C GLY A 8 11.26 -10.30 49.76
N GLN A 9 10.65 -9.59 48.86
CA GLN A 9 10.02 -10.18 47.69
C GLN A 9 10.80 -9.78 46.46
N ASP A 10 11.61 -10.72 46.04
CA ASP A 10 12.09 -10.81 44.66
C ASP A 10 10.89 -10.79 43.71
N GLY A 11 10.60 -9.62 43.18
CA GLY A 11 9.71 -9.45 42.04
C GLY A 11 10.43 -9.89 40.81
N ARG A 12 10.21 -11.10 40.34
CA ARG A 12 10.63 -11.65 39.08
C ARG A 12 10.26 -10.68 37.95
N ASN A 13 11.27 -10.01 37.41
CA ASN A 13 11.19 -9.24 36.18
C ASN A 13 11.04 -10.25 35.04
N ALA A 14 9.80 -10.61 34.70
CA ALA A 14 9.48 -11.38 33.51
C ALA A 14 9.77 -10.48 32.31
N GLY A 15 10.65 -10.89 31.41
CA GLY A 15 11.15 -10.30 30.20
C GLY A 15 10.20 -9.41 29.41
N GLY A 16 9.96 -8.20 29.89
CA GLY A 16 9.34 -7.13 29.12
C GLY A 16 10.42 -6.42 28.31
N GLY A 17 10.24 -6.34 26.99
CA GLY A 17 11.09 -5.53 26.12
C GLY A 17 11.14 -4.08 26.59
N ALA A 18 12.19 -3.32 26.25
CA ALA A 18 12.28 -1.92 26.58
C ALA A 18 11.12 -1.14 25.91
N SER A 19 10.39 -0.31 26.67
CA SER A 19 9.37 0.57 26.11
C SER A 19 10.01 1.82 25.47
N VAL A 20 9.28 2.48 24.58
CA VAL A 20 9.70 3.75 23.96
C VAL A 20 10.00 4.79 25.06
N ALA A 21 9.14 4.91 26.06
CA ALA A 21 9.37 5.80 27.21
C ALA A 21 10.67 5.48 27.95
N GLY A 22 11.05 4.20 28.02
CA GLY A 22 12.25 3.74 28.76
C GLY A 22 13.57 4.10 28.06
N ILE A 23 13.60 4.16 26.73
CA ILE A 23 14.81 4.50 25.96
C ILE A 23 14.82 5.96 25.50
N GLY A 24 13.70 6.62 25.54
CA GLY A 24 13.52 7.99 25.07
C GLY A 24 13.55 8.12 23.54
N GLU A 25 13.21 9.32 23.06
CA GLU A 25 13.10 9.65 21.63
C GLU A 25 14.40 9.38 20.86
N PHE A 26 15.51 9.99 21.28
CA PHE A 26 16.80 9.83 20.56
C PHE A 26 17.33 8.38 20.61
N GLY A 27 17.05 7.66 21.70
CA GLY A 27 17.40 6.24 21.79
C GLY A 27 16.62 5.41 20.76
N LEU A 28 15.35 5.71 20.54
CA LEU A 28 14.54 5.04 19.53
C LEU A 28 14.96 5.44 18.10
N ILE A 29 15.17 6.73 17.84
CA ILE A 29 15.65 7.24 16.53
C ILE A 29 16.93 6.52 16.14
N GLY A 30 17.91 6.42 17.05
CA GLY A 30 19.16 5.72 16.77
C GLY A 30 18.99 4.24 16.42
N ARG A 31 18.06 3.54 17.07
CA ARG A 31 17.76 2.14 16.76
C ARG A 31 17.04 1.94 15.43
N VAL A 32 16.12 2.84 15.11
CA VAL A 32 15.37 2.81 13.84
C VAL A 32 16.28 3.16 12.68
N THR A 33 17.02 4.26 12.76
CA THR A 33 17.90 4.71 11.66
C THR A 33 19.03 3.74 11.36
N ALA A 34 19.53 2.99 12.36
CA ALA A 34 20.53 1.94 12.15
C ALA A 34 20.03 0.78 11.26
N ARG A 35 18.73 0.66 11.03
CA ARG A 35 18.12 -0.36 10.16
C ARG A 35 17.88 0.11 8.73
N LEU A 36 18.06 1.40 8.47
CA LEU A 36 17.73 2.01 7.19
C LEU A 36 18.96 1.99 6.26
N ALA A 37 18.87 1.24 5.18
CA ALA A 37 19.87 1.30 4.10
C ALA A 37 19.55 2.44 3.16
N MET A 38 20.58 3.17 2.71
CA MET A 38 20.41 4.27 1.76
C MET A 38 20.59 3.77 0.32
N GLY A 39 19.61 4.09 -0.52
CA GLY A 39 19.64 3.79 -1.94
C GLY A 39 20.41 4.84 -2.76
N PRO A 40 20.56 4.61 -4.07
CA PRO A 40 21.43 5.42 -4.94
C PRO A 40 20.95 6.87 -5.14
N THR A 41 19.67 7.17 -4.89
CA THR A 41 19.10 8.51 -5.00
C THR A 41 19.23 9.33 -3.71
N THR A 42 19.65 8.73 -2.60
CA THR A 42 19.87 9.41 -1.33
C THR A 42 21.27 10.00 -1.28
N LEU A 43 21.38 11.32 -1.34
CA LEU A 43 22.64 12.07 -1.28
C LEU A 43 23.06 12.35 0.18
N LEU A 44 22.08 12.59 1.06
CA LEU A 44 22.21 12.75 2.50
C LEU A 44 21.00 12.09 3.17
N GLY A 45 21.25 11.11 4.04
CA GLY A 45 20.22 10.37 4.79
C GLY A 45 19.95 10.96 6.18
N PRO A 46 19.35 10.17 7.11
CA PRO A 46 19.04 10.60 8.46
C PRO A 46 20.29 11.00 9.26
N GLY A 47 20.16 12.04 10.10
CA GLY A 47 21.21 12.49 11.00
C GLY A 47 21.51 13.99 10.93
N ASP A 48 20.93 14.68 9.97
CA ASP A 48 20.94 16.14 9.84
C ASP A 48 19.50 16.68 9.93
N ASP A 49 19.31 18.01 9.85
CA ASP A 49 17.97 18.65 9.92
C ASP A 49 17.05 18.20 8.77
N ALA A 50 17.62 17.80 7.63
CA ALA A 50 16.87 17.30 6.48
C ALA A 50 17.68 16.28 5.67
N ALA A 51 16.99 15.36 5.00
CA ALA A 51 17.59 14.51 3.99
C ALA A 51 17.74 15.24 2.64
N VAL A 52 18.72 14.83 1.82
CA VAL A 52 18.86 15.32 0.44
C VAL A 52 18.68 14.17 -0.53
N VAL A 53 17.71 14.28 -1.42
CA VAL A 53 17.35 13.29 -2.43
C VAL A 53 17.56 13.87 -3.81
N ALA A 54 18.14 13.09 -4.71
CA ALA A 54 18.33 13.52 -6.11
C ALA A 54 16.98 13.72 -6.83
N ALA A 55 16.87 14.80 -7.59
CA ALA A 55 15.77 15.07 -8.53
C ALA A 55 16.37 15.34 -9.91
N PRO A 56 16.74 14.31 -10.69
CA PRO A 56 17.57 14.45 -11.88
C PRO A 56 16.97 15.32 -12.98
N ASP A 57 15.64 15.36 -13.11
CA ASP A 57 14.93 16.18 -14.10
C ASP A 57 14.34 17.47 -13.53
N GLY A 58 14.68 17.81 -12.28
CA GLY A 58 14.19 19.00 -11.58
C GLY A 58 12.73 18.91 -11.10
N ARG A 59 12.10 17.72 -11.20
CA ARG A 59 10.72 17.44 -10.76
C ARG A 59 10.70 16.26 -9.80
N VAL A 60 9.71 16.24 -8.91
CA VAL A 60 9.48 15.15 -7.97
C VAL A 60 7.98 14.81 -7.98
N ALA A 61 7.64 13.56 -8.22
CA ALA A 61 6.31 13.05 -7.87
C ALA A 61 6.25 12.83 -6.35
N ALA A 62 5.18 13.24 -5.70
CA ALA A 62 5.02 13.08 -4.25
C ALA A 62 3.59 12.64 -3.91
N SER A 63 3.46 11.69 -2.98
CA SER A 63 2.20 11.27 -2.38
C SER A 63 2.36 11.08 -0.88
N THR A 64 1.24 11.05 -0.14
CA THR A 64 1.25 10.77 1.29
C THR A 64 -0.03 10.05 1.71
N ASP A 65 0.13 8.96 2.48
CA ASP A 65 -0.95 8.20 3.09
C ASP A 65 -0.76 8.02 4.58
N VAL A 66 -1.87 7.73 5.27
CA VAL A 66 -1.92 7.54 6.71
C VAL A 66 -2.55 6.20 7.06
N LEU A 67 -1.85 5.40 7.88
CA LEU A 67 -2.38 4.19 8.49
C LEU A 67 -2.64 4.42 9.99
N VAL A 68 -3.84 4.03 10.46
CA VAL A 68 -4.27 4.15 11.85
C VAL A 68 -4.60 2.77 12.40
N ASP A 69 -4.03 2.42 13.57
CA ASP A 69 -4.33 1.16 14.27
C ASP A 69 -5.81 1.06 14.61
N GLY A 70 -6.38 -0.11 14.40
CA GLY A 70 -7.82 -0.38 14.58
C GLY A 70 -8.69 0.02 13.39
N ARG A 71 -8.17 0.81 12.43
CA ARG A 71 -8.88 1.24 11.21
C ARG A 71 -8.29 0.64 9.93
N HIS A 72 -7.02 0.88 9.65
CA HIS A 72 -6.36 0.41 8.42
C HIS A 72 -5.58 -0.89 8.65
N PHE A 73 -5.20 -1.17 9.87
CA PHE A 73 -4.59 -2.43 10.29
C PHE A 73 -4.94 -2.75 11.74
N ARG A 74 -4.68 -3.98 12.16
CA ARG A 74 -4.79 -4.42 13.55
C ARG A 74 -3.55 -5.21 13.93
N ARG A 75 -2.98 -4.92 15.10
CA ARG A 75 -1.76 -5.56 15.60
C ARG A 75 -1.95 -7.04 15.96
N ASP A 76 -3.19 -7.51 16.16
CA ASP A 76 -3.50 -8.93 16.34
C ASP A 76 -3.59 -9.71 15.00
N TRP A 77 -3.59 -9.00 13.86
CA TRP A 77 -3.59 -9.57 12.51
C TRP A 77 -2.24 -9.42 11.81
N CYS A 78 -1.54 -8.32 12.05
CA CYS A 78 -0.32 -7.91 11.37
C CYS A 78 0.82 -7.74 12.38
N SER A 79 1.98 -8.30 12.08
CA SER A 79 3.21 -7.94 12.78
C SER A 79 3.63 -6.51 12.46
N ALA A 80 4.54 -5.94 13.22
CA ALA A 80 5.09 -4.62 12.96
C ALA A 80 5.72 -4.54 11.56
N ALA A 81 6.46 -5.58 11.14
CA ALA A 81 7.03 -5.65 9.80
C ALA A 81 5.96 -5.73 8.70
N ASP A 82 4.83 -6.40 8.92
CA ASP A 82 3.72 -6.40 7.95
C ASP A 82 3.11 -5.01 7.80
N VAL A 83 2.96 -4.27 8.91
CA VAL A 83 2.45 -2.89 8.89
C VAL A 83 3.43 -1.97 8.16
N GLY A 84 4.74 -2.11 8.41
CA GLY A 84 5.77 -1.36 7.70
C GLY A 84 5.75 -1.63 6.19
N HIS A 85 5.64 -2.89 5.79
CA HIS A 85 5.49 -3.28 4.39
C HIS A 85 4.26 -2.61 3.76
N ARG A 86 3.07 -2.72 4.39
CA ARG A 86 1.84 -2.09 3.87
C ARG A 86 1.95 -0.58 3.73
N ALA A 87 2.51 0.09 4.75
CA ALA A 87 2.67 1.54 4.75
C ALA A 87 3.59 2.01 3.61
N ALA A 88 4.68 1.30 3.35
CA ALA A 88 5.53 1.57 2.20
C ALA A 88 4.81 1.24 0.89
N ALA A 89 4.18 0.05 0.80
CA ALA A 89 3.56 -0.45 -0.43
C ALA A 89 2.48 0.50 -0.98
N ALA A 90 1.58 1.01 -0.14
CA ALA A 90 0.55 1.96 -0.54
C ALA A 90 1.16 3.20 -1.19
N ASN A 91 2.10 3.85 -0.50
CA ASN A 91 2.71 5.09 -0.97
C ASN A 91 3.61 4.91 -2.22
N LEU A 92 4.33 3.78 -2.29
CA LEU A 92 5.16 3.47 -3.48
C LEU A 92 4.27 3.15 -4.69
N ALA A 93 3.07 2.59 -4.48
CA ALA A 93 2.08 2.34 -5.53
C ALA A 93 1.59 3.62 -6.19
N ASP A 94 1.30 4.66 -5.40
CA ASP A 94 0.91 5.97 -5.91
C ASP A 94 1.96 6.56 -6.84
N ILE A 95 3.23 6.47 -6.43
CA ILE A 95 4.34 6.96 -7.24
C ILE A 95 4.42 6.16 -8.56
N ALA A 96 4.31 4.83 -8.48
CA ALA A 96 4.29 3.98 -9.67
C ALA A 96 3.08 4.29 -10.57
N ALA A 97 1.90 4.56 -10.00
CA ALA A 97 0.69 4.93 -10.74
C ALA A 97 0.83 6.25 -11.52
N MET A 98 1.77 7.11 -11.13
CA MET A 98 2.15 8.32 -11.90
C MET A 98 3.15 8.03 -13.04
N GLY A 99 3.54 6.77 -13.27
CA GLY A 99 4.61 6.41 -14.22
C GLY A 99 6.01 6.77 -13.74
N ALA A 100 6.16 7.10 -12.46
CA ALA A 100 7.42 7.47 -11.81
C ALA A 100 8.07 6.25 -11.13
N THR A 101 9.38 6.34 -10.93
CA THR A 101 10.15 5.38 -10.12
C THR A 101 10.27 5.92 -8.71
N PRO A 102 9.82 5.20 -7.67
CA PRO A 102 9.98 5.63 -6.28
C PRO A 102 11.46 5.81 -5.90
N THR A 103 11.78 6.82 -5.11
CA THR A 103 13.16 7.17 -4.73
C THR A 103 13.38 7.28 -3.23
N ALA A 104 12.40 7.79 -2.49
CA ALA A 104 12.55 8.02 -1.05
C ALA A 104 11.21 7.96 -0.32
N LEU A 105 11.28 7.63 0.97
CA LEU A 105 10.17 7.70 1.93
C LEU A 105 10.54 8.58 3.12
N LEU A 106 9.60 9.40 3.58
CA LEU A 106 9.60 10.08 4.87
C LEU A 106 8.48 9.50 5.73
N VAL A 107 8.74 9.27 7.03
CA VAL A 107 7.80 8.60 7.91
C VAL A 107 7.55 9.41 9.18
N ALA A 108 6.31 9.87 9.38
CA ALA A 108 5.87 10.42 10.65
C ALA A 108 5.16 9.30 11.45
N LEU A 109 5.70 8.99 12.65
CA LEU A 109 5.22 7.94 13.53
C LEU A 109 4.70 8.53 14.84
N CYS A 110 3.38 8.52 15.02
CA CYS A 110 2.73 8.87 16.27
C CYS A 110 2.36 7.59 17.02
N MET A 111 2.77 7.45 18.30
CA MET A 111 2.64 6.18 19.02
C MET A 111 2.48 6.34 20.54
N PRO A 112 1.82 5.39 21.23
CA PRO A 112 1.79 5.36 22.68
C PRO A 112 3.19 5.22 23.28
N ALA A 113 3.44 5.91 24.38
CA ALA A 113 4.74 5.87 25.09
C ALA A 113 5.07 4.46 25.63
N GLU A 114 4.05 3.64 25.88
CA GLU A 114 4.15 2.27 26.37
C GLU A 114 4.42 1.25 25.25
N LEU A 115 4.43 1.68 23.99
CA LEU A 115 4.73 0.78 22.86
C LEU A 115 6.12 0.17 23.05
N GLU A 116 6.21 -1.14 22.81
CA GLU A 116 7.52 -1.81 22.84
C GLU A 116 8.43 -1.28 21.71
N THR A 117 9.68 -1.03 22.03
CA THR A 117 10.68 -0.55 21.05
C THR A 117 10.88 -1.54 19.91
N SER A 118 10.77 -2.84 20.19
CA SER A 118 10.82 -3.91 19.21
C SER A 118 9.74 -3.79 18.13
N TRP A 119 8.58 -3.21 18.48
CA TRP A 119 7.52 -2.96 17.51
C TRP A 119 7.92 -1.86 16.52
N ALA A 120 8.46 -0.74 17.01
CA ALA A 120 8.94 0.35 16.14
C ALA A 120 10.12 -0.09 15.26
N GLU A 121 11.02 -0.91 15.83
CA GLU A 121 12.12 -1.52 15.09
C GLU A 121 11.63 -2.46 13.97
N GLY A 122 10.64 -3.31 14.26
CA GLY A 122 10.04 -4.20 13.27
C GLY A 122 9.27 -3.43 12.18
N LEU A 123 8.61 -2.31 12.52
CA LEU A 123 8.00 -1.41 11.55
C LEU A 123 9.05 -0.86 10.56
N ALA A 124 10.19 -0.39 11.10
CA ALA A 124 11.29 0.12 10.29
C ALA A 124 11.88 -0.95 9.37
N ASP A 125 12.04 -2.18 9.87
CA ASP A 125 12.49 -3.32 9.06
C ASP A 125 11.54 -3.60 7.89
N GLY A 126 10.22 -3.54 8.13
CA GLY A 126 9.20 -3.71 7.08
C GLY A 126 9.22 -2.61 6.03
N LEU A 127 9.29 -1.34 6.47
CA LEU A 127 9.40 -0.16 5.60
C LEU A 127 10.66 -0.24 4.73
N ALA A 128 11.81 -0.54 5.34
CA ALA A 128 13.10 -0.61 4.65
C ALA A 128 13.13 -1.76 3.63
N ALA A 129 12.60 -2.94 4.02
CA ALA A 129 12.56 -4.10 3.13
C ALA A 129 11.72 -3.83 1.88
N GLU A 130 10.55 -3.20 2.04
CA GLU A 130 9.68 -2.88 0.90
C GLU A 130 10.27 -1.79 0.02
N ALA A 131 10.80 -0.70 0.61
CA ALA A 131 11.46 0.37 -0.14
C ALA A 131 12.64 -0.15 -0.97
N ALA A 132 13.41 -1.09 -0.43
CA ALA A 132 14.55 -1.68 -1.13
C ALA A 132 14.17 -2.44 -2.40
N THR A 133 12.93 -2.97 -2.52
CA THR A 133 12.47 -3.69 -3.72
C THR A 133 12.46 -2.80 -4.97
N VAL A 134 12.34 -1.49 -4.79
CA VAL A 134 12.33 -0.49 -5.86
C VAL A 134 13.58 0.43 -5.86
N GLY A 135 14.57 0.12 -4.99
CA GLY A 135 15.77 0.95 -4.83
C GLY A 135 15.53 2.28 -4.10
N ALA A 136 14.36 2.45 -3.48
CA ALA A 136 14.05 3.58 -2.61
C ALA A 136 14.60 3.38 -1.19
N SER A 137 14.61 4.45 -0.40
CA SER A 137 15.07 4.42 0.99
C SER A 137 14.13 5.20 1.89
N VAL A 138 14.03 4.80 3.15
CA VAL A 138 13.48 5.67 4.20
C VAL A 138 14.57 6.66 4.59
N VAL A 139 14.40 7.93 4.22
CA VAL A 139 15.46 8.95 4.32
C VAL A 139 15.31 9.85 5.54
N GLY A 140 14.20 9.75 6.26
CA GLY A 140 13.94 10.56 7.45
C GLY A 140 12.51 10.41 7.93
N GLY A 141 12.15 11.24 8.90
CA GLY A 141 10.82 11.25 9.48
C GLY A 141 10.78 11.97 10.82
N ASP A 142 9.68 11.79 11.52
CA ASP A 142 9.43 12.38 12.84
C ASP A 142 8.75 11.35 13.75
N MET A 143 8.92 11.50 15.07
CA MET A 143 8.30 10.65 16.07
C MET A 143 7.61 11.49 17.13
N SER A 144 6.36 11.19 17.46
CA SER A 144 5.62 11.91 18.49
C SER A 144 4.80 10.96 19.36
N ALA A 145 4.62 11.35 20.63
CA ALA A 145 3.74 10.64 21.53
C ALA A 145 2.26 10.88 21.16
N SER A 146 1.46 9.82 21.12
CA SER A 146 0.03 9.86 20.81
C SER A 146 -0.68 8.67 21.47
N PRO A 147 -1.93 8.79 21.90
CA PRO A 147 -2.70 7.65 22.40
C PRO A 147 -3.02 6.62 21.30
N THR A 148 -2.98 7.04 20.04
CA THR A 148 -3.29 6.16 18.89
C THR A 148 -2.05 5.99 18.03
N LEU A 149 -1.74 4.74 17.71
CA LEU A 149 -0.66 4.42 16.78
C LEU A 149 -1.07 4.82 15.36
N THR A 150 -0.35 5.78 14.81
CA THR A 150 -0.59 6.35 13.48
C THR A 150 0.73 6.46 12.72
N ILE A 151 0.73 6.03 11.49
CA ILE A 151 1.89 6.04 10.61
C ILE A 151 1.50 6.84 9.36
N ALA A 152 2.12 8.00 9.15
CA ALA A 152 2.02 8.74 7.91
C ALA A 152 3.31 8.56 7.11
N VAL A 153 3.18 8.17 5.85
CA VAL A 153 4.32 7.98 4.95
C VAL A 153 4.17 8.93 3.78
N THR A 154 5.25 9.64 3.46
CA THR A 154 5.33 10.44 2.24
C THR A 154 6.34 9.78 1.31
N ALA A 155 5.92 9.47 0.09
CA ALA A 155 6.78 8.92 -0.95
C ALA A 155 7.17 9.99 -1.95
N LEU A 156 8.42 9.91 -2.41
CA LEU A 156 8.97 10.73 -3.49
C LEU A 156 9.37 9.83 -4.66
N GLY A 157 9.26 10.36 -5.89
CA GLY A 157 9.64 9.61 -7.09
C GLY A 157 10.15 10.48 -8.23
N ASP A 158 10.90 9.83 -9.11
CA ASP A 158 11.51 10.42 -10.30
C ASP A 158 10.73 9.99 -11.56
N LEU A 159 10.33 10.96 -12.38
CA LEU A 159 9.65 10.73 -13.64
C LEU A 159 10.62 10.34 -14.77
N GLY A 160 11.93 10.44 -14.56
CA GLY A 160 12.96 10.07 -15.55
C GLY A 160 12.85 10.88 -16.84
N GLY A 161 12.53 12.18 -16.74
CA GLY A 161 12.38 13.09 -17.89
C GLY A 161 11.04 12.98 -18.62
N ARG A 162 10.16 12.01 -18.28
CA ARG A 162 8.87 11.80 -18.95
C ARG A 162 7.76 12.66 -18.36
N ALA A 163 6.69 12.84 -19.12
CA ALA A 163 5.44 13.37 -18.55
C ALA A 163 4.82 12.35 -17.56
N PRO A 164 4.17 12.79 -16.48
CA PRO A 164 3.43 11.88 -15.62
C PRO A 164 2.24 11.27 -16.38
N VAL A 165 1.95 10.01 -16.10
CA VAL A 165 0.68 9.41 -16.50
C VAL A 165 -0.38 9.85 -15.48
N VAL A 166 -1.45 10.46 -15.96
CA VAL A 166 -2.49 11.04 -15.11
C VAL A 166 -3.83 10.32 -15.29
N ARG A 167 -4.78 10.55 -14.40
CA ARG A 167 -6.13 9.95 -14.47
C ARG A 167 -6.98 10.50 -15.63
N SER A 168 -6.63 11.65 -16.22
CA SER A 168 -7.46 12.42 -17.17
C SER A 168 -7.10 12.25 -18.64
N GLY A 169 -6.45 11.17 -19.02
CA GLY A 169 -5.97 10.98 -20.39
C GLY A 169 -6.66 9.89 -21.21
N ALA A 170 -7.53 9.08 -20.61
CA ALA A 170 -8.22 7.98 -21.28
C ALA A 170 -9.14 8.46 -22.42
N ARG A 171 -9.18 7.70 -23.53
CA ARG A 171 -9.92 8.06 -24.74
C ARG A 171 -10.82 6.91 -25.18
N PRO A 172 -12.01 7.18 -25.75
CA PRO A 172 -12.82 6.13 -26.38
C PRO A 172 -11.99 5.35 -27.42
N GLY A 173 -12.04 4.02 -27.32
CA GLY A 173 -11.22 3.09 -28.12
C GLY A 173 -9.99 2.55 -27.39
N ASP A 174 -9.56 3.16 -26.31
CA ASP A 174 -8.44 2.66 -25.52
C ASP A 174 -8.77 1.30 -24.89
N VAL A 175 -7.77 0.43 -24.82
CA VAL A 175 -7.82 -0.83 -24.07
C VAL A 175 -7.55 -0.55 -22.61
N LEU A 176 -8.45 -1.00 -21.71
CA LEU A 176 -8.20 -1.03 -20.28
C LEU A 176 -7.41 -2.28 -19.94
N ALA A 177 -6.27 -2.14 -19.26
CA ALA A 177 -5.45 -3.25 -18.79
C ALA A 177 -5.08 -3.11 -17.33
N LEU A 178 -4.80 -4.26 -16.70
CA LEU A 178 -4.43 -4.39 -15.29
C LEU A 178 -3.08 -5.08 -15.16
N ALA A 179 -2.19 -4.50 -14.37
CA ALA A 179 -0.97 -5.13 -13.89
C ALA A 179 -1.11 -5.48 -12.42
N GLY A 180 -0.60 -6.64 -12.02
CA GLY A 180 -0.72 -7.16 -10.67
C GLY A 180 -1.94 -8.05 -10.45
N ARG A 181 -2.18 -8.40 -9.19
CA ARG A 181 -3.32 -9.23 -8.77
C ARG A 181 -4.36 -8.37 -8.05
N ILE A 182 -5.61 -8.86 -8.00
CA ILE A 182 -6.72 -8.10 -7.47
C ILE A 182 -7.70 -9.01 -6.71
N GLY A 183 -8.32 -8.47 -5.66
CA GLY A 183 -9.29 -9.16 -4.80
C GLY A 183 -8.66 -9.99 -3.69
N TYR A 184 -7.34 -10.15 -3.67
CA TYR A 184 -6.64 -10.97 -2.68
C TYR A 184 -6.59 -10.31 -1.30
N ALA A 185 -6.29 -9.01 -1.22
CA ALA A 185 -6.26 -8.28 0.04
C ALA A 185 -7.65 -8.20 0.68
N ALA A 186 -8.69 -7.92 -0.10
CA ALA A 186 -10.08 -7.89 0.36
C ALA A 186 -10.58 -9.26 0.82
N ALA A 187 -10.24 -10.33 0.11
CA ALA A 187 -10.52 -11.70 0.54
C ALA A 187 -9.80 -12.02 1.86
N GLY A 188 -8.53 -11.63 1.98
CA GLY A 188 -7.73 -11.78 3.20
C GLY A 188 -8.32 -11.02 4.38
N LEU A 189 -8.72 -9.77 4.18
CA LEU A 189 -9.42 -8.96 5.19
C LEU A 189 -10.70 -9.67 5.66
N THR A 190 -11.50 -10.18 4.72
CA THR A 190 -12.74 -10.92 5.06
C THR A 190 -12.43 -12.16 5.89
N VAL A 191 -11.42 -12.95 5.52
CA VAL A 191 -10.96 -14.13 6.27
C VAL A 191 -10.53 -13.75 7.70
N LEU A 192 -9.71 -12.71 7.84
CA LEU A 192 -9.19 -12.23 9.14
C LEU A 192 -10.30 -11.66 10.03
N THR A 193 -11.22 -10.90 9.46
CA THR A 193 -12.37 -10.31 10.17
C THR A 193 -13.31 -11.37 10.73
N ARG A 194 -13.44 -12.52 10.04
CA ARG A 194 -14.21 -13.68 10.52
C ARG A 194 -13.44 -14.54 11.52
N GLY A 195 -12.26 -14.11 11.96
CA GLY A 195 -11.44 -14.80 12.96
C GLY A 195 -10.57 -15.93 12.40
N PHE A 196 -10.56 -16.16 11.09
CA PHE A 196 -9.74 -17.18 10.46
C PHE A 196 -8.34 -16.65 10.12
N ARG A 197 -7.39 -17.58 9.94
CA ARG A 197 -6.00 -17.30 9.52
C ARG A 197 -5.63 -18.08 8.26
N THR A 198 -6.58 -18.82 7.72
CA THR A 198 -6.46 -19.63 6.51
C THR A 198 -7.63 -19.35 5.55
N PRO A 199 -7.43 -19.39 4.22
CA PRO A 199 -6.20 -19.75 3.51
C PRO A 199 -5.08 -18.74 3.74
N ARG A 200 -3.85 -19.24 4.00
CA ARG A 200 -2.69 -18.38 4.30
C ARG A 200 -2.40 -17.40 3.18
N LEU A 201 -2.53 -17.84 1.91
CA LEU A 201 -2.34 -16.99 0.74
C LEU A 201 -3.15 -15.68 0.81
N LEU A 202 -4.41 -15.76 1.25
CA LEU A 202 -5.28 -14.59 1.33
C LEU A 202 -4.93 -13.71 2.53
N ALA A 203 -4.71 -14.32 3.71
CA ALA A 203 -4.30 -13.58 4.90
C ALA A 203 -2.96 -12.83 4.70
N GLU A 204 -1.99 -13.46 4.03
CA GLU A 204 -0.70 -12.85 3.69
C GLU A 204 -0.87 -11.73 2.64
N ALA A 205 -1.79 -11.88 1.67
CA ALA A 205 -2.05 -10.83 0.70
C ALA A 205 -2.60 -9.54 1.34
N TYR A 206 -3.44 -9.66 2.36
CA TYR A 206 -3.86 -8.51 3.16
C TYR A 206 -2.70 -7.90 3.95
N ARG A 207 -1.83 -8.72 4.54
CA ARG A 207 -0.69 -8.26 5.34
C ARG A 207 0.38 -7.60 4.50
N ARG A 208 0.64 -8.18 3.32
CA ARG A 208 1.73 -7.78 2.42
C ARG A 208 1.22 -7.78 0.98
N PRO A 209 0.60 -6.70 0.53
CA PRO A 209 0.22 -6.55 -0.87
C PRO A 209 1.46 -6.67 -1.76
N GLN A 210 1.27 -7.23 -2.96
CA GLN A 210 2.34 -7.40 -3.95
C GLN A 210 2.13 -6.43 -5.10
N VAL A 211 2.70 -5.26 -4.96
CA VAL A 211 2.53 -4.15 -5.92
C VAL A 211 3.44 -4.33 -7.14
N PRO A 212 2.93 -4.18 -8.36
CA PRO A 212 3.71 -4.30 -9.58
C PRO A 212 4.43 -2.99 -9.93
N TYR A 213 5.29 -2.48 -9.05
CA TYR A 213 5.92 -1.14 -9.18
C TYR A 213 6.54 -0.88 -10.54
N ALA A 214 7.27 -1.87 -11.10
CA ALA A 214 7.94 -1.72 -12.39
C ALA A 214 6.98 -1.50 -13.56
N ALA A 215 5.72 -1.92 -13.41
CA ALA A 215 4.70 -1.73 -14.45
C ALA A 215 4.33 -0.24 -14.62
N GLY A 216 4.42 0.58 -13.58
CA GLY A 216 4.11 2.01 -13.68
C GLY A 216 5.01 2.76 -14.65
N PRO A 217 6.33 2.84 -14.45
CA PRO A 217 7.27 3.43 -15.41
C PRO A 217 7.21 2.76 -16.79
N GLN A 218 6.97 1.44 -16.85
CA GLN A 218 6.77 0.71 -18.10
C GLN A 218 5.54 1.22 -18.87
N ALA A 219 4.41 1.44 -18.18
CA ALA A 219 3.20 1.99 -18.79
C ALA A 219 3.45 3.38 -19.40
N ALA A 220 4.21 4.24 -18.73
CA ALA A 220 4.60 5.54 -19.26
C ALA A 220 5.42 5.41 -20.56
N VAL A 221 6.34 4.45 -20.62
CA VAL A 221 7.14 4.17 -21.83
C VAL A 221 6.26 3.61 -22.95
N LEU A 222 5.28 2.77 -22.65
CA LEU A 222 4.34 2.19 -23.60
C LEU A 222 3.31 3.20 -24.12
N GLY A 223 3.24 4.40 -23.52
CA GLY A 223 2.30 5.44 -23.93
C GLY A 223 0.91 5.26 -23.33
N ALA A 224 0.82 4.79 -22.07
CA ALA A 224 -0.43 4.76 -21.34
C ALA A 224 -1.11 6.13 -21.36
N THR A 225 -2.40 6.16 -21.68
CA THR A 225 -3.19 7.39 -21.78
C THR A 225 -3.71 7.85 -20.44
N ALA A 226 -4.04 6.90 -19.54
CA ALA A 226 -4.35 7.18 -18.12
C ALA A 226 -3.92 6.00 -17.26
N MET A 227 -3.68 6.26 -15.96
CA MET A 227 -3.34 5.21 -14.99
C MET A 227 -3.80 5.61 -13.59
N ILE A 228 -4.07 4.60 -12.77
CA ILE A 228 -4.40 4.70 -11.35
C ILE A 228 -3.95 3.41 -10.65
N ASP A 229 -3.59 3.47 -9.36
CA ASP A 229 -3.52 2.26 -8.53
C ASP A 229 -4.92 1.84 -8.06
N VAL A 230 -5.08 0.60 -7.65
CA VAL A 230 -6.34 0.06 -7.14
C VAL A 230 -6.24 -0.08 -5.62
N SER A 231 -6.61 0.98 -4.91
CA SER A 231 -6.58 1.09 -3.45
C SER A 231 -7.95 0.92 -2.79
N ASP A 232 -9.01 1.51 -3.36
CA ASP A 232 -10.38 1.46 -2.82
C ASP A 232 -11.25 0.38 -3.47
N GLY A 233 -10.83 -0.13 -4.61
CA GLY A 233 -11.50 -1.16 -5.40
C GLY A 233 -11.59 -0.80 -6.87
N LEU A 234 -11.45 -1.79 -7.74
CA LEU A 234 -11.33 -1.59 -9.18
C LEU A 234 -12.40 -0.65 -9.75
N LEU A 235 -13.67 -0.86 -9.41
CA LEU A 235 -14.77 -0.06 -9.95
C LEU A 235 -14.79 1.37 -9.39
N ALA A 236 -14.39 1.57 -8.13
CA ALA A 236 -14.27 2.89 -7.53
C ALA A 236 -13.14 3.69 -8.20
N ASP A 237 -11.96 3.08 -8.28
CA ASP A 237 -10.76 3.73 -8.81
C ASP A 237 -10.89 4.02 -10.31
N LEU A 238 -11.44 3.09 -11.10
CA LEU A 238 -11.79 3.35 -12.49
C LEU A 238 -12.85 4.44 -12.65
N GLY A 239 -13.73 4.61 -11.65
CA GLY A 239 -14.69 5.73 -11.60
C GLY A 239 -13.97 7.09 -11.57
N HIS A 240 -12.84 7.19 -10.89
CA HIS A 240 -12.00 8.39 -10.90
C HIS A 240 -11.41 8.67 -12.28
N VAL A 241 -10.89 7.63 -12.95
CA VAL A 241 -10.37 7.74 -14.32
C VAL A 241 -11.45 8.14 -15.29
N ALA A 242 -12.62 7.47 -15.25
CA ALA A 242 -13.77 7.76 -16.11
C ALA A 242 -14.23 9.21 -15.97
N LYS A 243 -14.37 9.68 -14.72
CA LYS A 243 -14.75 11.06 -14.41
C LYS A 243 -13.72 12.09 -14.87
N ALA A 244 -12.43 11.83 -14.57
CA ALA A 244 -11.36 12.75 -14.92
C ALA A 244 -11.14 12.87 -16.43
N SER A 245 -11.38 11.78 -17.18
CA SER A 245 -11.24 11.72 -18.63
C SER A 245 -12.51 12.06 -19.41
N GLY A 246 -13.68 12.12 -18.75
CA GLY A 246 -14.98 12.36 -19.40
C GLY A 246 -15.42 11.20 -20.31
N VAL A 247 -15.16 9.96 -19.91
CA VAL A 247 -15.43 8.73 -20.68
C VAL A 247 -16.24 7.72 -19.87
N ALA A 248 -16.75 6.69 -20.54
CA ALA A 248 -17.21 5.46 -19.90
C ALA A 248 -16.13 4.39 -19.97
N ILE A 249 -16.07 3.53 -18.95
CA ILE A 249 -15.16 2.38 -18.90
C ILE A 249 -15.99 1.12 -18.70
N ASP A 250 -15.83 0.13 -19.57
CA ASP A 250 -16.49 -1.17 -19.44
C ASP A 250 -15.48 -2.24 -19.04
N VAL A 251 -15.73 -2.89 -17.89
CA VAL A 251 -14.90 -3.96 -17.34
C VAL A 251 -15.49 -5.31 -17.71
N ARG A 252 -14.69 -6.20 -18.24
CA ARG A 252 -15.10 -7.57 -18.57
C ARG A 252 -14.83 -8.49 -17.40
N ARG A 253 -15.88 -9.07 -16.83
CA ARG A 253 -15.78 -9.96 -15.67
C ARG A 253 -15.17 -11.32 -16.01
N ASP A 254 -15.41 -11.83 -17.22
CA ASP A 254 -15.00 -13.15 -17.69
C ASP A 254 -13.47 -13.31 -17.81
N VAL A 255 -12.71 -12.20 -17.85
CA VAL A 255 -11.23 -12.22 -17.92
C VAL A 255 -10.55 -12.43 -16.57
N PHE A 256 -11.30 -12.34 -15.46
CA PHE A 256 -10.73 -12.53 -14.13
C PHE A 256 -10.83 -14.00 -13.71
N GLU A 257 -9.67 -14.63 -13.57
CA GLU A 257 -9.60 -15.95 -12.97
C GLU A 257 -9.79 -15.86 -11.46
N VAL A 258 -10.69 -16.66 -10.90
CA VAL A 258 -10.87 -16.80 -9.46
C VAL A 258 -10.00 -17.96 -8.98
N PRO A 259 -8.92 -17.69 -8.22
CA PRO A 259 -8.05 -18.77 -7.72
C PRO A 259 -8.82 -19.73 -6.81
N ARG A 260 -8.45 -21.00 -6.83
CA ARG A 260 -9.14 -22.04 -6.06
C ARG A 260 -9.29 -21.68 -4.58
N GLN A 261 -8.24 -21.18 -3.93
CA GLN A 261 -8.30 -20.80 -2.51
C GLN A 261 -9.28 -19.65 -2.27
N MET A 262 -9.38 -18.70 -3.20
CA MET A 262 -10.36 -17.60 -3.14
C MET A 262 -11.78 -18.14 -3.34
N ALA A 263 -12.01 -19.03 -4.31
CA ALA A 263 -13.30 -19.67 -4.55
C ALA A 263 -13.76 -20.51 -3.36
N ASP A 264 -12.85 -21.28 -2.75
CA ASP A 264 -13.15 -22.10 -1.58
C ASP A 264 -13.49 -21.22 -0.36
N ALA A 265 -12.74 -20.12 -0.11
CA ALA A 265 -13.03 -19.15 0.93
C ALA A 265 -14.38 -18.44 0.68
N ALA A 266 -14.65 -18.02 -0.55
CA ALA A 266 -15.90 -17.37 -0.94
C ALA A 266 -17.10 -18.26 -0.63
N ARG A 267 -17.02 -19.56 -1.03
CA ARG A 267 -18.06 -20.57 -0.75
C ARG A 267 -18.27 -20.77 0.74
N ALA A 268 -17.17 -20.91 1.51
CA ALA A 268 -17.24 -21.12 2.95
C ALA A 268 -17.82 -19.90 3.72
N LEU A 269 -17.60 -18.69 3.21
CA LEU A 269 -18.04 -17.45 3.84
C LEU A 269 -19.36 -16.92 3.27
N GLY A 270 -19.93 -17.55 2.24
CA GLY A 270 -21.17 -17.11 1.60
C GLY A 270 -21.03 -15.77 0.87
N VAL A 271 -19.87 -15.52 0.23
CA VAL A 271 -19.54 -14.28 -0.49
C VAL A 271 -19.34 -14.61 -1.97
N ASP A 272 -19.78 -13.73 -2.87
CA ASP A 272 -19.39 -13.80 -4.28
C ASP A 272 -17.92 -13.33 -4.41
N PRO A 273 -16.99 -14.15 -4.94
CA PRO A 273 -15.60 -13.78 -5.10
C PRO A 273 -15.41 -12.55 -6.01
N TYR A 274 -16.31 -12.29 -6.92
CA TYR A 274 -16.27 -11.08 -7.75
C TYR A 274 -16.50 -9.80 -6.96
N THR A 275 -17.14 -9.85 -5.79
CA THR A 275 -17.20 -8.71 -4.87
C THR A 275 -15.79 -8.29 -4.42
N TRP A 276 -14.92 -9.27 -4.14
CA TRP A 276 -13.53 -8.97 -3.78
C TRP A 276 -12.71 -8.45 -4.97
N ILE A 277 -12.93 -9.02 -6.17
CA ILE A 277 -12.19 -8.65 -7.38
C ILE A 277 -12.60 -7.27 -7.89
N LEU A 278 -13.88 -6.95 -7.91
CA LEU A 278 -14.40 -5.72 -8.53
C LEU A 278 -14.47 -4.55 -7.55
N ALA A 279 -14.72 -4.82 -6.27
CA ALA A 279 -14.93 -3.79 -5.26
C ALA A 279 -13.95 -3.86 -4.07
N GLY A 280 -13.08 -4.87 -4.02
CA GLY A 280 -12.08 -4.98 -2.98
C GLY A 280 -10.87 -4.11 -3.27
N GLY A 281 -10.39 -3.40 -2.25
CA GLY A 281 -9.20 -2.58 -2.31
C GLY A 281 -7.97 -3.23 -1.67
N GLU A 282 -6.94 -2.41 -1.48
CA GLU A 282 -5.69 -2.73 -0.74
C GLU A 282 -4.73 -3.71 -1.44
N ASP A 283 -4.99 -4.10 -2.68
CA ASP A 283 -4.04 -4.91 -3.48
C ASP A 283 -3.00 -4.04 -4.19
N HIS A 284 -3.30 -2.75 -4.42
CA HIS A 284 -2.46 -1.77 -5.11
C HIS A 284 -1.96 -2.25 -6.49
N ALA A 285 -2.82 -2.97 -7.21
CA ALA A 285 -2.61 -3.26 -8.62
C ALA A 285 -2.67 -1.97 -9.43
N LEU A 286 -2.07 -1.93 -10.61
CA LEU A 286 -2.14 -0.77 -11.49
C LEU A 286 -3.15 -1.01 -12.61
N ALA A 287 -4.12 -0.11 -12.78
CA ALA A 287 -5.05 -0.09 -13.88
C ALA A 287 -4.68 1.06 -14.83
N ALA A 288 -4.47 0.75 -16.11
CA ALA A 288 -4.09 1.75 -17.12
C ALA A 288 -4.86 1.57 -18.42
N THR A 289 -4.97 2.66 -19.16
CA THR A 289 -5.55 2.67 -20.51
C THR A 289 -4.47 2.89 -21.56
N PHE A 290 -4.57 2.18 -22.67
CA PHE A 290 -3.59 2.22 -23.75
C PHE A 290 -4.29 2.35 -25.10
N PRO A 291 -3.69 3.06 -26.09
CA PRO A 291 -4.16 3.01 -27.46
C PRO A 291 -4.24 1.56 -27.97
N PRO A 292 -5.24 1.20 -28.79
CA PRO A 292 -5.48 -0.18 -29.21
C PRO A 292 -4.35 -0.80 -30.03
N GLU A 293 -3.49 0.01 -30.64
CA GLU A 293 -2.31 -0.43 -31.41
C GLU A 293 -1.10 -0.80 -30.55
N VAL A 294 -1.13 -0.51 -29.24
CA VAL A 294 -0.02 -0.84 -28.32
C VAL A 294 0.01 -2.33 -28.05
N ALA A 295 1.12 -2.98 -28.36
CA ALA A 295 1.36 -4.36 -27.99
C ALA A 295 1.69 -4.44 -26.50
N LEU A 296 0.73 -4.88 -25.68
CA LEU A 296 0.91 -4.99 -24.24
C LEU A 296 1.79 -6.20 -23.90
N PRO A 297 2.81 -6.01 -23.05
CA PRO A 297 3.59 -7.12 -22.53
C PRO A 297 2.75 -7.95 -21.52
N PRO A 298 3.18 -9.19 -21.17
CA PRO A 298 2.39 -10.13 -20.37
C PRO A 298 1.97 -9.62 -18.98
N GLU A 299 2.70 -8.65 -18.42
CA GLU A 299 2.38 -8.03 -17.14
C GLU A 299 1.05 -7.26 -17.18
N TRP A 300 0.70 -6.71 -18.35
CA TRP A 300 -0.52 -5.94 -18.57
C TRP A 300 -1.61 -6.82 -19.22
N ARG A 301 -2.54 -7.28 -18.42
CA ARG A 301 -3.68 -8.08 -18.88
C ARG A 301 -4.83 -7.18 -19.29
N PRO A 302 -5.32 -7.23 -20.56
CA PRO A 302 -6.53 -6.54 -20.96
C PRO A 302 -7.73 -6.99 -20.14
N ILE A 303 -8.46 -6.05 -19.55
CA ILE A 303 -9.62 -6.32 -18.70
C ILE A 303 -10.89 -5.56 -19.12
N GLY A 304 -10.82 -4.75 -20.15
CA GLY A 304 -11.96 -3.94 -20.60
C GLY A 304 -11.61 -2.95 -21.69
N LEU A 305 -12.52 -2.03 -21.90
CA LEU A 305 -12.45 -1.01 -22.96
C LEU A 305 -12.94 0.35 -22.44
N VAL A 306 -12.38 1.42 -23.01
CA VAL A 306 -12.87 2.78 -22.83
C VAL A 306 -13.85 3.12 -23.96
N THR A 307 -14.99 3.67 -23.63
CA THR A 307 -16.05 4.02 -24.58
C THR A 307 -16.52 5.45 -24.38
N ALA A 308 -17.24 5.98 -25.36
CA ALA A 308 -17.93 7.26 -25.19
C ALA A 308 -19.05 7.13 -24.13
N GLY A 309 -19.20 8.14 -23.28
CA GLY A 309 -20.20 8.14 -22.21
C GLY A 309 -19.62 8.56 -20.87
N ALA A 310 -20.15 8.04 -19.79
CA ALA A 310 -19.70 8.36 -18.44
C ALA A 310 -19.88 7.16 -17.48
N GLY A 311 -18.99 7.05 -16.49
CA GLY A 311 -19.06 6.05 -15.42
C GLY A 311 -18.41 4.72 -15.78
N VAL A 312 -18.67 3.71 -14.94
CA VAL A 312 -18.09 2.36 -15.08
C VAL A 312 -19.21 1.34 -15.15
N THR A 313 -19.13 0.46 -16.15
CA THR A 313 -20.01 -0.69 -16.37
C THR A 313 -19.24 -2.00 -16.23
N VAL A 314 -19.97 -3.09 -16.06
CA VAL A 314 -19.40 -4.45 -16.05
C VAL A 314 -20.21 -5.27 -17.06
N ASP A 315 -19.52 -5.92 -18.03
CA ASP A 315 -20.12 -6.69 -19.10
C ASP A 315 -21.22 -5.90 -19.87
N GLY A 316 -20.97 -4.60 -20.09
CA GLY A 316 -21.88 -3.69 -20.79
C GLY A 316 -23.10 -3.22 -19.99
N GLY A 317 -23.24 -3.61 -18.71
CA GLY A 317 -24.37 -3.29 -17.84
C GLY A 317 -23.99 -2.52 -16.59
N ALA A 318 -24.98 -1.93 -15.92
CA ALA A 318 -24.78 -1.36 -14.60
C ALA A 318 -24.45 -2.46 -13.59
N TYR A 319 -23.49 -2.19 -12.71
CA TYR A 319 -23.13 -3.13 -11.64
C TYR A 319 -23.91 -2.78 -10.37
N ASP A 320 -24.72 -3.73 -9.88
CA ASP A 320 -25.60 -3.57 -8.70
C ASP A 320 -24.93 -3.89 -7.37
N GLY A 321 -23.67 -4.38 -7.38
CA GLY A 321 -22.89 -4.73 -6.19
C GLY A 321 -22.16 -3.54 -5.58
N PRO A 322 -21.40 -3.77 -4.49
CA PRO A 322 -20.50 -2.78 -3.92
C PRO A 322 -19.50 -2.29 -4.97
N ARG A 323 -19.15 -1.01 -4.93
CA ARG A 323 -18.23 -0.43 -5.93
C ARG A 323 -16.84 -0.15 -5.39
N GLY A 324 -16.66 -0.17 -4.07
CA GLY A 324 -15.40 0.12 -3.40
C GLY A 324 -15.59 0.57 -1.96
N TRP A 325 -14.50 0.99 -1.33
CA TRP A 325 -14.46 1.50 0.04
C TRP A 325 -14.67 3.02 0.08
N ASP A 326 -15.28 3.53 1.16
CA ASP A 326 -15.40 4.96 1.46
C ASP A 326 -15.02 5.18 2.93
N HIS A 327 -13.99 5.98 3.19
CA HIS A 327 -13.47 6.22 4.53
C HIS A 327 -14.43 6.93 5.48
N PHE A 328 -15.47 7.57 4.98
CA PHE A 328 -16.42 8.38 5.75
C PHE A 328 -17.85 7.83 5.77
N ARG A 329 -18.06 6.60 5.26
CA ARG A 329 -19.32 5.89 5.26
C ARG A 329 -19.33 4.59 6.04
#